data_60319a317bf1c85927eb0f91d6460eb4
#
_entry.id   60319a317bf1c85927eb0f91d6460eb4
#
_cell.length_a   1.000
_cell.length_b   1.000
_cell.length_c   1.000
_cell.angle_alpha   90.00
_cell.angle_beta   90.00
_cell.angle_gamma   90.00
#
_symmetry.space_group_name_H-M   'P 1'
#
loop_
_entity.id
_entity.type
_entity.pdbx_description
1 polymer ?
#
loop_
_entity_poly.entity_id
_entity_poly.type
_entity_poly.pdbx_seq_one_letter_code
_entity_poly.pdbx_strand_id
1 'polypeptide(L)'
;SYVSEFPLKYNSGMTIFTYDCKPSREVQLGFCGRVLLNAFNEVEWGEANNDKQLVEMGHSIIKSFMQNGFTDAGYFFDFVNFNHGMPQSKDVIHSIRQQSEAVYAMLHYLKYERQHGRQHKEWEKKMRTVLDNFLTLQKADGSFARKYNDAGADIDASGGSTPSATSTLVMGWKYFGDKRYLAAAKRTVEYVERNIISKSDYFSSTLDANCEDKEAAIAAVTSTYYLAMVTKGKERAHYIDLCKQAAYFAMSWYYTWDVPFAQGQMLGDVNFKSRGWS
;
A
#
# COMPACT_ATOMS: atom_id res chain seq x y z
N SER A 1 15.89 7.25 5.15
CA SER A 1 14.67 7.62 4.45
C SER A 1 15.05 8.11 3.06
N TYR A 2 14.63 7.43 2.03
CA TYR A 2 14.81 7.85 0.65
C TYR A 2 13.57 8.62 0.18
N VAL A 3 13.11 9.54 0.99
CA VAL A 3 12.23 10.56 0.46
C VAL A 3 13.11 11.38 -0.44
N SER A 4 12.76 11.50 -1.71
CA SER A 4 13.53 12.34 -2.60
C SER A 4 13.48 13.76 -2.03
N GLU A 5 14.60 14.29 -1.69
CA GLU A 5 14.74 15.67 -1.17
C GLU A 5 14.35 16.72 -2.23
N PHE A 6 14.00 16.28 -3.43
CA PHE A 6 13.76 17.18 -4.58
C PHE A 6 12.46 16.82 -5.30
N PRO A 7 11.36 17.55 -5.02
CA PRO A 7 10.16 17.45 -5.84
C PRO A 7 10.47 17.95 -7.26
N LEU A 8 10.25 17.11 -8.25
CA LEU A 8 10.37 17.51 -9.64
C LEU A 8 9.07 18.15 -10.12
N LYS A 9 9.17 19.32 -10.70
CA LYS A 9 8.05 19.99 -11.40
C LYS A 9 8.16 19.69 -12.88
N TYR A 10 7.10 19.10 -13.44
CA TYR A 10 6.97 18.88 -14.87
C TYR A 10 6.11 19.98 -15.52
N ASN A 11 6.25 20.14 -16.84
CA ASN A 11 5.47 21.11 -17.61
C ASN A 11 3.95 20.90 -17.50
N SER A 12 3.51 19.73 -17.08
CA SER A 12 2.11 19.42 -16.75
C SER A 12 1.63 20.01 -15.41
N GLY A 13 2.48 20.68 -14.66
CA GLY A 13 2.18 21.15 -13.30
C GLY A 13 2.23 20.06 -12.23
N MET A 14 2.57 18.85 -12.60
CA MET A 14 2.66 17.72 -11.67
C MET A 14 3.92 17.81 -10.81
N THR A 15 3.76 17.67 -9.51
CA THR A 15 4.87 17.51 -8.56
C THR A 15 5.04 16.03 -8.21
N ILE A 16 6.21 15.50 -8.39
CA ILE A 16 6.52 14.08 -8.18
C ILE A 16 7.85 13.91 -7.44
N PHE A 17 7.99 12.76 -6.78
CA PHE A 17 9.27 12.30 -6.25
C PHE A 17 9.88 11.23 -7.14
N THR A 18 11.19 11.27 -7.29
CA THR A 18 11.93 10.19 -7.95
C THR A 18 12.41 9.18 -6.92
N TYR A 19 12.37 7.91 -7.30
CA TYR A 19 12.67 6.80 -6.39
C TYR A 19 14.16 6.71 -6.00
N ASP A 20 15.08 7.09 -6.88
CA ASP A 20 16.50 6.79 -6.75
C ASP A 20 17.42 8.02 -6.77
N CYS A 21 16.90 9.20 -6.53
CA CYS A 21 17.67 10.46 -6.56
C CYS A 21 18.42 10.74 -7.87
N LYS A 22 18.20 9.93 -8.91
CA LYS A 22 18.71 10.19 -10.26
C LYS A 22 17.65 10.94 -11.06
N PRO A 23 18.01 11.70 -12.06
CA PRO A 23 17.06 12.31 -12.97
C PRO A 23 16.40 11.23 -13.83
N SER A 24 15.57 10.40 -13.18
CA SER A 24 14.70 9.45 -13.83
C SER A 24 13.41 10.15 -14.21
N ARG A 25 12.93 9.89 -15.41
CA ARG A 25 11.60 10.32 -15.82
C ARG A 25 10.54 9.25 -15.56
N GLU A 26 10.93 8.19 -14.91
CA GLU A 26 10.04 7.13 -14.45
C GLU A 26 9.68 7.34 -12.99
N VAL A 27 8.39 7.33 -12.69
CA VAL A 27 7.87 7.44 -11.33
C VAL A 27 6.93 6.30 -11.07
N GLN A 28 7.24 5.51 -10.08
CA GLN A 28 6.32 4.53 -9.53
C GLN A 28 5.44 5.23 -8.50
N LEU A 29 4.27 5.64 -8.92
CA LEU A 29 3.35 6.42 -8.08
C LEU A 29 2.84 5.65 -6.88
N GLY A 30 2.87 4.35 -6.98
CA GLY A 30 2.33 3.48 -5.97
C GLY A 30 3.33 2.47 -5.44
N PHE A 31 4.66 2.62 -5.66
CA PHE A 31 5.52 1.62 -5.05
C PHE A 31 5.23 1.57 -3.56
N CYS A 32 4.38 0.61 -3.23
CA CYS A 32 3.92 0.36 -1.89
C CYS A 32 3.14 1.54 -1.25
N GLY A 33 2.43 2.36 -2.03
CA GLY A 33 1.68 3.52 -1.52
C GLY A 33 2.54 4.53 -0.74
N ARG A 34 3.84 4.29 -0.72
CA ARG A 34 4.78 4.99 0.16
C ARG A 34 4.91 6.46 -0.16
N VAL A 35 4.76 6.83 -1.43
CA VAL A 35 4.84 8.25 -1.82
C VAL A 35 3.74 9.05 -1.12
N LEU A 36 2.50 8.59 -1.18
CA LEU A 36 1.37 9.26 -0.52
C LEU A 36 1.44 9.17 1.01
N LEU A 37 1.87 8.01 1.53
CA LEU A 37 2.04 7.85 2.97
C LEU A 37 3.17 8.73 3.51
N ASN A 38 4.30 8.81 2.80
CA ASN A 38 5.39 9.70 3.17
C ASN A 38 4.97 11.17 3.10
N ALA A 39 4.27 11.57 2.05
CA ALA A 39 3.74 12.92 1.93
C ALA A 39 2.77 13.27 3.09
N PHE A 40 1.95 12.32 3.50
CA PHE A 40 1.12 12.49 4.69
C PHE A 40 1.94 12.62 5.98
N ASN A 41 2.95 11.77 6.16
CA ASN A 41 3.85 11.86 7.32
C ASN A 41 4.60 13.20 7.35
N GLU A 42 4.97 13.76 6.18
CA GLU A 42 5.57 15.10 6.08
C GLU A 42 4.61 16.18 6.57
N VAL A 43 3.33 16.09 6.21
CA VAL A 43 2.31 17.04 6.69
C VAL A 43 2.14 16.90 8.21
N GLU A 44 1.89 15.69 8.71
CA GLU A 44 1.63 15.44 10.14
C GLU A 44 2.83 15.85 11.01
N TRP A 45 4.03 15.42 10.62
CA TRP A 45 5.25 15.76 11.35
C TRP A 45 5.58 17.26 11.25
N GLY A 46 5.43 17.83 10.05
CA GLY A 46 5.68 19.25 9.80
C GLY A 46 4.74 20.15 10.62
N GLU A 47 3.44 19.85 10.68
CA GLU A 47 2.49 20.59 11.51
C GLU A 47 2.84 20.45 13.00
N ALA A 48 3.19 19.25 13.46
CA ALA A 48 3.56 18.99 14.86
C ALA A 48 4.86 19.74 15.28
N ASN A 49 5.77 20.01 14.35
CA ASN A 49 7.06 20.63 14.61
C ASN A 49 7.18 22.07 14.05
N ASN A 50 6.10 22.66 13.54
CA ASN A 50 6.06 23.98 12.92
C ASN A 50 7.01 24.13 11.71
N ASP A 51 7.27 23.04 10.99
CA ASP A 51 8.05 23.05 9.75
C ASP A 51 7.13 23.29 8.54
N LYS A 52 6.96 24.56 8.18
CA LYS A 52 6.09 24.97 7.08
C LYS A 52 6.53 24.44 5.72
N GLN A 53 7.85 24.31 5.49
CA GLN A 53 8.38 23.84 4.23
C GLN A 53 7.99 22.38 4.01
N LEU A 54 8.12 21.55 5.03
CA LEU A 54 7.76 20.15 4.98
C LEU A 54 6.24 19.96 4.78
N VAL A 55 5.42 20.77 5.48
CA VAL A 55 3.96 20.78 5.30
C VAL A 55 3.57 21.11 3.85
N GLU A 56 4.15 22.19 3.30
CA GLU A 56 3.87 22.60 1.92
C GLU A 56 4.29 21.54 0.89
N MET A 57 5.42 20.88 1.13
CA MET A 57 5.92 19.80 0.29
C MET A 57 4.96 18.61 0.29
N GLY A 58 4.57 18.12 1.46
CA GLY A 58 3.63 17.01 1.59
C GLY A 58 2.27 17.30 0.95
N HIS A 59 1.71 18.49 1.22
CA HIS A 59 0.45 18.92 0.56
C HIS A 59 0.57 19.04 -0.96
N SER A 60 1.70 19.54 -1.47
CA SER A 60 1.94 19.68 -2.91
C SER A 60 1.94 18.34 -3.62
N ILE A 61 2.58 17.32 -3.01
CA ILE A 61 2.61 15.96 -3.55
C ILE A 61 1.20 15.38 -3.58
N ILE A 62 0.50 15.38 -2.45
CA ILE A 62 -0.85 14.83 -2.34
C ILE A 62 -1.77 15.50 -3.35
N LYS A 63 -1.75 16.83 -3.43
CA LYS A 63 -2.54 17.59 -4.40
C LYS A 63 -2.24 17.19 -5.83
N SER A 64 -0.96 17.03 -6.17
CA SER A 64 -0.52 16.65 -7.51
C SER A 64 -1.08 15.26 -7.90
N PHE A 65 -0.99 14.28 -7.01
CA PHE A 65 -1.56 12.95 -7.22
C PHE A 65 -3.07 12.99 -7.37
N MET A 66 -3.74 13.72 -6.49
CA MET A 66 -5.20 13.82 -6.52
C MET A 66 -5.73 14.53 -7.76
N GLN A 67 -4.94 15.40 -8.38
CA GLN A 67 -5.29 16.09 -9.61
C GLN A 67 -4.96 15.29 -10.87
N ASN A 68 -3.81 14.62 -10.91
CA ASN A 68 -3.22 14.08 -12.13
C ASN A 68 -2.95 12.56 -12.09
N GLY A 69 -3.10 11.94 -10.93
CA GLY A 69 -2.65 10.56 -10.69
C GLY A 69 -3.69 9.47 -10.96
N PHE A 70 -4.79 9.77 -11.71
CA PHE A 70 -5.88 8.81 -11.93
C PHE A 70 -6.09 8.53 -13.42
N THR A 71 -6.45 7.27 -13.71
CA THR A 71 -7.00 6.89 -15.01
C THR A 71 -8.46 7.29 -15.13
N ASP A 72 -9.02 7.23 -16.34
CA ASP A 72 -10.44 7.50 -16.58
C ASP A 72 -11.35 6.47 -15.90
N ALA A 73 -10.87 5.25 -15.69
CA ALA A 73 -11.58 4.21 -14.92
C ALA A 73 -11.56 4.45 -13.41
N GLY A 74 -10.82 5.44 -12.94
CA GLY A 74 -10.79 5.86 -11.54
C GLY A 74 -9.80 5.09 -10.67
N TYR A 75 -8.81 4.44 -11.25
CA TYR A 75 -7.66 3.87 -10.52
C TYR A 75 -6.52 4.87 -10.44
N PHE A 76 -5.63 4.73 -9.47
CA PHE A 76 -4.34 5.41 -9.51
C PHE A 76 -3.48 4.86 -10.65
N PHE A 77 -2.67 5.70 -11.27
CA PHE A 77 -1.56 5.21 -12.06
C PHE A 77 -0.53 4.56 -11.12
N ASP A 78 -0.24 3.28 -11.31
CA ASP A 78 0.81 2.59 -10.55
C ASP A 78 2.20 3.07 -10.99
N PHE A 79 2.32 3.38 -12.27
CA PHE A 79 3.56 3.75 -12.91
C PHE A 79 3.33 4.83 -13.97
N VAL A 80 4.20 5.82 -14.00
CA VAL A 80 4.19 6.89 -15.03
C VAL A 80 5.58 7.07 -15.58
N ASN A 81 5.70 7.02 -16.91
CA ASN A 81 6.93 7.31 -17.63
C ASN A 81 6.78 8.64 -18.38
N PHE A 82 7.44 9.67 -17.89
CA PHE A 82 7.37 11.01 -18.46
C PHE A 82 8.20 11.20 -19.73
N ASN A 83 8.99 10.21 -20.17
CA ASN A 83 9.66 10.25 -21.47
C ASN A 83 8.64 10.18 -22.62
N HIS A 84 7.53 9.52 -22.39
CA HIS A 84 6.49 9.24 -23.39
C HIS A 84 5.14 9.90 -23.04
N GLY A 85 5.13 10.80 -22.03
CA GLY A 85 3.90 11.38 -21.51
C GLY A 85 3.13 10.45 -20.57
N MET A 86 1.88 10.79 -20.29
CA MET A 86 1.02 9.94 -19.45
C MET A 86 0.59 8.69 -20.24
N PRO A 87 0.61 7.50 -19.61
CA PRO A 87 0.20 6.28 -20.28
C PRO A 87 -1.28 6.35 -20.68
N GLN A 88 -1.62 5.71 -21.80
CA GLN A 88 -3.00 5.55 -22.21
C GLN A 88 -3.66 4.42 -21.41
N SER A 89 -4.96 4.54 -21.13
CA SER A 89 -5.72 3.56 -20.34
C SER A 89 -5.56 2.12 -20.81
N LYS A 90 -5.46 1.89 -22.11
CA LYS A 90 -5.26 0.55 -22.68
C LYS A 90 -3.92 -0.11 -22.33
N ASP A 91 -2.92 0.70 -22.00
CA ASP A 91 -1.57 0.26 -21.70
C ASP A 91 -1.29 0.24 -20.18
N VAL A 92 -2.31 0.59 -19.38
CA VAL A 92 -2.17 0.71 -17.93
C VAL A 92 -2.41 -0.64 -17.27
N ILE A 93 -1.47 -1.02 -16.43
CA ILE A 93 -1.57 -2.21 -15.56
C ILE A 93 -1.57 -1.73 -14.11
N HIS A 94 -2.52 -2.26 -13.35
CA HIS A 94 -2.66 -1.97 -11.92
C HIS A 94 -2.30 -3.20 -11.08
N SER A 95 -1.73 -2.94 -9.92
CA SER A 95 -1.55 -3.93 -8.87
C SER A 95 -2.53 -3.69 -7.73
N ILE A 96 -3.23 -4.73 -7.29
CA ILE A 96 -4.14 -4.61 -6.13
C ILE A 96 -3.41 -4.10 -4.90
N ARG A 97 -2.14 -4.46 -4.73
CA ARG A 97 -1.31 -3.97 -3.63
C ARG A 97 -1.07 -2.46 -3.70
N GLN A 98 -0.59 -1.95 -4.84
CA GLN A 98 -0.29 -0.52 -4.99
C GLN A 98 -1.55 0.34 -4.85
N GLN A 99 -2.65 -0.07 -5.47
CA GLN A 99 -3.94 0.59 -5.32
C GLN A 99 -4.40 0.60 -3.87
N SER A 100 -4.27 -0.53 -3.16
CA SER A 100 -4.64 -0.65 -1.75
C SER A 100 -3.82 0.29 -0.86
N GLU A 101 -2.51 0.30 -1.02
CA GLU A 101 -1.61 1.12 -0.21
C GLU A 101 -1.83 2.62 -0.46
N ALA A 102 -2.10 3.01 -1.71
CA ALA A 102 -2.40 4.40 -2.07
C ALA A 102 -3.71 4.88 -1.43
N VAL A 103 -4.79 4.08 -1.52
CA VAL A 103 -6.07 4.41 -0.88
C VAL A 103 -5.95 4.43 0.64
N TYR A 104 -5.20 3.47 1.22
CA TYR A 104 -4.94 3.44 2.65
C TYR A 104 -4.27 4.73 3.14
N ALA A 105 -3.21 5.17 2.47
CA ALA A 105 -2.52 6.41 2.78
C ALA A 105 -3.46 7.63 2.68
N MET A 106 -4.25 7.71 1.61
CA MET A 106 -5.19 8.80 1.42
C MET A 106 -6.31 8.81 2.45
N LEU A 107 -6.82 7.66 2.89
CA LEU A 107 -7.83 7.62 3.95
C LEU A 107 -7.27 8.08 5.30
N HIS A 108 -6.01 7.81 5.60
CA HIS A 108 -5.33 8.37 6.77
C HIS A 108 -5.22 9.88 6.68
N TYR A 109 -4.72 10.39 5.56
CA TYR A 109 -4.61 11.82 5.32
C TYR A 109 -5.97 12.53 5.40
N LEU A 110 -6.99 12.05 4.70
CA LEU A 110 -8.34 12.63 4.72
C LEU A 110 -8.97 12.61 6.13
N LYS A 111 -8.71 11.57 6.91
CA LYS A 111 -9.13 11.51 8.31
C LYS A 111 -8.43 12.60 9.14
N TYR A 112 -7.12 12.75 8.98
CA TYR A 112 -6.33 13.78 9.63
C TYR A 112 -6.84 15.17 9.28
N GLU A 113 -7.02 15.46 7.99
CA GLU A 113 -7.55 16.73 7.50
C GLU A 113 -8.93 17.04 8.09
N ARG A 114 -9.82 16.07 8.11
CA ARG A 114 -11.16 16.20 8.71
C ARG A 114 -11.09 16.54 10.21
N GLN A 115 -10.17 15.93 10.95
CA GLN A 115 -9.95 16.22 12.38
C GLN A 115 -9.45 17.64 12.62
N HIS A 116 -8.78 18.23 11.63
CA HIS A 116 -8.32 19.63 11.63
C HIS A 116 -9.28 20.61 10.94
N GLY A 117 -10.52 20.17 10.67
CA GLY A 117 -11.56 21.03 10.07
C GLY A 117 -11.42 21.23 8.55
N ARG A 118 -10.49 20.56 7.90
CA ARG A 118 -10.25 20.66 6.46
C ARG A 118 -10.96 19.53 5.73
N GLN A 119 -11.72 19.83 4.69
CA GLN A 119 -12.53 18.86 3.95
C GLN A 119 -12.15 18.82 2.47
N HIS A 120 -12.09 17.63 1.91
CA HIS A 120 -11.70 17.36 0.52
C HIS A 120 -12.72 16.46 -0.18
N LYS A 121 -13.94 16.93 -0.37
CA LYS A 121 -15.09 16.13 -0.89
C LYS A 121 -14.79 15.44 -2.22
N GLU A 122 -14.07 16.11 -3.13
CA GLU A 122 -13.73 15.52 -4.43
C GLU A 122 -12.69 14.38 -4.27
N TRP A 123 -11.77 14.50 -3.35
CA TRP A 123 -10.80 13.45 -3.06
C TRP A 123 -11.47 12.26 -2.35
N GLU A 124 -12.40 12.53 -1.43
CA GLU A 124 -13.23 11.49 -0.82
C GLU A 124 -14.02 10.71 -1.88
N LYS A 125 -14.60 11.41 -2.87
CA LYS A 125 -15.30 10.79 -4.00
C LYS A 125 -14.37 9.87 -4.79
N LYS A 126 -13.15 10.33 -5.11
CA LYS A 126 -12.15 9.50 -5.80
C LYS A 126 -11.79 8.24 -5.02
N MET A 127 -11.56 8.36 -3.69
CA MET A 127 -11.28 7.20 -2.85
C MET A 127 -12.44 6.22 -2.81
N ARG A 128 -13.67 6.72 -2.76
CA ARG A 128 -14.86 5.88 -2.84
C ARG A 128 -14.94 5.13 -4.18
N THR A 129 -14.62 5.80 -5.28
CA THR A 129 -14.58 5.16 -6.61
C THR A 129 -13.59 3.99 -6.64
N VAL A 130 -12.35 4.17 -6.15
CA VAL A 130 -11.38 3.08 -6.11
C VAL A 130 -11.86 1.92 -5.21
N LEU A 131 -12.45 2.22 -4.07
CA LEU A 131 -13.01 1.20 -3.16
C LEU A 131 -14.20 0.45 -3.78
N ASP A 132 -15.07 1.13 -4.51
CA ASP A 132 -16.18 0.49 -5.22
C ASP A 132 -15.66 -0.38 -6.38
N ASN A 133 -14.60 0.05 -7.07
CA ASN A 133 -13.91 -0.78 -8.05
C ASN A 133 -13.34 -2.06 -7.40
N PHE A 134 -12.80 -2.00 -6.17
CA PHE A 134 -12.37 -3.20 -5.45
C PHE A 134 -13.52 -4.19 -5.23
N LEU A 135 -14.72 -3.72 -4.93
CA LEU A 135 -15.89 -4.60 -4.79
C LEU A 135 -16.20 -5.35 -6.10
N THR A 136 -15.96 -4.70 -7.23
CA THR A 136 -16.15 -5.31 -8.56
C THR A 136 -15.04 -6.29 -8.92
N LEU A 137 -13.79 -5.98 -8.54
CA LEU A 137 -12.61 -6.82 -8.81
C LEU A 137 -12.55 -8.06 -7.93
N GLN A 138 -13.21 -8.05 -6.75
CA GLN A 138 -13.16 -9.17 -5.83
C GLN A 138 -13.87 -10.39 -6.41
N LYS A 139 -13.15 -11.50 -6.52
CA LYS A 139 -13.67 -12.77 -6.98
C LYS A 139 -14.63 -13.43 -5.98
N ALA A 140 -15.39 -14.41 -6.45
CA ALA A 140 -16.38 -15.11 -5.61
C ALA A 140 -15.76 -15.82 -4.40
N ASP A 141 -14.50 -16.27 -4.53
CA ASP A 141 -13.75 -16.91 -3.44
C ASP A 141 -13.12 -15.94 -2.45
N GLY A 142 -13.27 -14.61 -2.68
CA GLY A 142 -12.73 -13.54 -1.87
C GLY A 142 -11.37 -13.01 -2.31
N SER A 143 -10.74 -13.63 -3.32
CA SER A 143 -9.44 -13.23 -3.84
C SER A 143 -9.52 -12.01 -4.75
N PHE A 144 -8.33 -11.46 -5.01
CA PHE A 144 -8.07 -10.46 -6.05
C PHE A 144 -6.97 -10.96 -6.96
N ALA A 145 -7.05 -10.63 -8.25
CA ALA A 145 -5.91 -10.79 -9.14
C ALA A 145 -4.75 -9.89 -8.65
N ARG A 146 -3.52 -10.37 -8.79
CA ARG A 146 -2.33 -9.58 -8.46
C ARG A 146 -2.23 -8.35 -9.35
N LYS A 147 -2.49 -8.53 -10.65
CA LYS A 147 -2.49 -7.45 -11.64
C LYS A 147 -3.74 -7.51 -12.51
N TYR A 148 -4.23 -6.36 -12.89
CA TYR A 148 -5.39 -6.18 -13.76
C TYR A 148 -5.21 -4.93 -14.62
N ASN A 149 -5.96 -4.84 -15.71
CA ASN A 149 -5.94 -3.65 -16.57
C ASN A 149 -7.01 -2.63 -16.14
N ASP A 150 -7.07 -1.50 -16.83
CA ASP A 150 -7.99 -0.40 -16.55
C ASP A 150 -9.48 -0.79 -16.75
N ALA A 151 -9.76 -1.85 -17.52
CA ALA A 151 -11.10 -2.42 -17.64
C ALA A 151 -11.43 -3.46 -16.54
N GLY A 152 -10.53 -3.72 -15.61
CA GLY A 152 -10.70 -4.70 -14.54
C GLY A 152 -10.46 -6.15 -14.96
N ALA A 153 -9.91 -6.39 -16.15
CA ALA A 153 -9.58 -7.75 -16.61
C ALA A 153 -8.24 -8.21 -16.00
N ASP A 154 -8.19 -9.47 -15.56
CA ASP A 154 -7.00 -10.05 -14.97
C ASP A 154 -5.83 -10.10 -15.97
N ILE A 155 -4.68 -9.60 -15.55
CA ILE A 155 -3.38 -9.73 -16.22
C ILE A 155 -2.55 -10.82 -15.55
N ASP A 156 -2.58 -10.85 -14.21
CA ASP A 156 -1.97 -11.89 -13.40
C ASP A 156 -2.98 -12.33 -12.35
N ALA A 157 -3.56 -13.48 -12.55
CA ALA A 157 -4.65 -14.01 -11.72
C ALA A 157 -4.18 -14.60 -10.38
N SER A 158 -2.86 -14.60 -10.07
CA SER A 158 -2.37 -15.12 -8.79
C SER A 158 -2.93 -14.33 -7.62
N GLY A 159 -3.36 -15.03 -6.56
CA GLY A 159 -4.05 -14.43 -5.42
C GLY A 159 -3.14 -13.97 -4.28
N GLY A 160 -1.81 -14.05 -4.45
CA GLY A 160 -0.86 -13.79 -3.37
C GLY A 160 -0.87 -12.36 -2.82
N SER A 161 -1.25 -11.38 -3.63
CA SER A 161 -1.42 -9.99 -3.19
C SER A 161 -2.77 -9.69 -2.53
N THR A 162 -3.68 -10.66 -2.51
CA THR A 162 -5.03 -10.53 -1.93
C THR A 162 -5.04 -9.92 -0.51
N PRO A 163 -4.15 -10.30 0.42
CA PRO A 163 -4.15 -9.74 1.78
C PRO A 163 -4.04 -8.22 1.83
N SER A 164 -3.39 -7.60 0.85
CA SER A 164 -3.16 -6.14 0.80
C SER A 164 -4.46 -5.32 0.79
N ALA A 165 -5.53 -5.87 0.24
CA ALA A 165 -6.81 -5.16 0.13
C ALA A 165 -7.54 -5.01 1.47
N THR A 166 -7.26 -5.87 2.46
CA THR A 166 -8.06 -5.94 3.69
C THR A 166 -8.02 -4.66 4.52
N SER A 167 -6.82 -4.16 4.82
CA SER A 167 -6.67 -2.95 5.64
C SER A 167 -7.37 -1.75 5.01
N THR A 168 -7.24 -1.61 3.72
CA THR A 168 -7.87 -0.54 2.94
C THR A 168 -9.39 -0.64 2.95
N LEU A 169 -9.96 -1.83 2.76
CA LEU A 169 -11.40 -2.07 2.84
C LEU A 169 -11.94 -1.80 4.26
N VAL A 170 -11.22 -2.22 5.30
CA VAL A 170 -11.60 -1.91 6.69
C VAL A 170 -11.55 -0.42 6.96
N MET A 171 -10.51 0.27 6.48
CA MET A 171 -10.40 1.73 6.60
C MET A 171 -11.50 2.44 5.82
N GLY A 172 -11.83 1.98 4.61
CA GLY A 172 -12.93 2.49 3.81
C GLY A 172 -14.28 2.37 4.53
N TRP A 173 -14.54 1.21 5.14
CA TRP A 173 -15.73 1.05 6.00
C TRP A 173 -15.72 2.03 7.17
N LYS A 174 -14.63 2.16 7.90
CA LYS A 174 -14.54 3.10 9.02
C LYS A 174 -14.76 4.55 8.60
N TYR A 175 -14.25 4.91 7.44
CA TYR A 175 -14.30 6.29 6.94
C TYR A 175 -15.66 6.66 6.37
N PHE A 176 -16.25 5.78 5.56
CA PHE A 176 -17.49 6.03 4.82
C PHE A 176 -18.74 5.40 5.44
N GLY A 177 -18.59 4.48 6.40
CA GLY A 177 -19.71 3.75 7.02
C GLY A 177 -20.32 2.66 6.12
N ASP A 178 -19.77 2.39 4.94
CA ASP A 178 -20.32 1.44 3.98
C ASP A 178 -19.97 -0.01 4.37
N LYS A 179 -20.98 -0.76 4.79
CA LYS A 179 -20.80 -2.15 5.25
C LYS A 179 -20.34 -3.12 4.17
N ARG A 180 -20.49 -2.77 2.88
CA ARG A 180 -20.01 -3.60 1.75
C ARG A 180 -18.50 -3.78 1.83
N TYR A 181 -17.74 -2.74 2.21
CA TYR A 181 -16.29 -2.81 2.36
C TYR A 181 -15.87 -3.75 3.49
N LEU A 182 -16.55 -3.72 4.64
CA LEU A 182 -16.25 -4.66 5.73
C LEU A 182 -16.58 -6.10 5.33
N ALA A 183 -17.70 -6.33 4.63
CA ALA A 183 -18.06 -7.66 4.13
C ALA A 183 -17.03 -8.17 3.13
N ALA A 184 -16.54 -7.30 2.22
CA ALA A 184 -15.47 -7.63 1.29
C ALA A 184 -14.16 -7.97 2.03
N ALA A 185 -13.76 -7.19 3.04
CA ALA A 185 -12.59 -7.45 3.86
C ALA A 185 -12.66 -8.83 4.55
N LYS A 186 -13.82 -9.22 5.06
CA LYS A 186 -14.03 -10.54 5.65
C LYS A 186 -13.83 -11.66 4.63
N ARG A 187 -14.44 -11.56 3.45
CA ARG A 187 -14.21 -12.55 2.37
C ARG A 187 -12.75 -12.62 1.94
N THR A 188 -12.05 -11.49 1.92
CA THR A 188 -10.60 -11.46 1.67
C THR A 188 -9.85 -12.31 2.68
N VAL A 189 -10.13 -12.17 3.97
CA VAL A 189 -9.42 -12.93 5.01
C VAL A 189 -9.84 -14.41 5.00
N GLU A 190 -11.05 -14.75 4.64
CA GLU A 190 -11.45 -16.15 4.41
C GLU A 190 -10.62 -16.82 3.31
N TYR A 191 -10.31 -16.09 2.24
CA TYR A 191 -9.38 -16.56 1.21
C TYR A 191 -7.96 -16.70 1.75
N VAL A 192 -7.47 -15.69 2.47
CA VAL A 192 -6.13 -15.66 3.07
C VAL A 192 -5.94 -16.83 4.04
N GLU A 193 -6.93 -17.11 4.88
CA GLU A 193 -6.91 -18.26 5.78
C GLU A 193 -6.78 -19.58 5.02
N ARG A 194 -7.67 -19.83 4.04
CA ARG A 194 -7.75 -21.10 3.32
C ARG A 194 -6.57 -21.35 2.38
N ASN A 195 -6.02 -20.32 1.77
CA ASN A 195 -5.09 -20.47 0.65
C ASN A 195 -3.67 -20.01 0.97
N ILE A 196 -3.48 -19.22 2.02
CA ILE A 196 -2.18 -18.68 2.40
C ILE A 196 -1.76 -19.22 3.77
N ILE A 197 -2.48 -18.85 4.84
CA ILE A 197 -2.08 -19.16 6.21
C ILE A 197 -2.11 -20.67 6.48
N SER A 198 -3.22 -21.36 6.17
CA SER A 198 -3.37 -22.80 6.41
C SER A 198 -2.40 -23.67 5.62
N LYS A 199 -1.87 -23.16 4.52
CA LYS A 199 -0.89 -23.85 3.66
C LYS A 199 0.54 -23.39 3.91
N SER A 200 0.73 -22.34 4.70
CA SER A 200 2.01 -21.63 4.86
C SER A 200 2.61 -21.17 3.52
N ASP A 201 1.76 -20.80 2.56
CA ASP A 201 2.12 -20.44 1.19
C ASP A 201 2.02 -18.93 1.00
N TYR A 202 3.01 -18.19 1.51
CA TYR A 202 3.07 -16.74 1.51
C TYR A 202 3.78 -16.20 0.28
N PHE A 203 3.16 -16.34 -0.88
CA PHE A 203 3.77 -16.02 -2.15
C PHE A 203 3.25 -14.71 -2.77
N SER A 204 4.08 -14.11 -3.59
CA SER A 204 3.71 -13.15 -4.64
C SER A 204 2.94 -11.91 -4.20
N SER A 205 3.44 -11.22 -3.18
CA SER A 205 2.95 -9.90 -2.82
C SER A 205 3.63 -8.78 -3.62
N THR A 206 4.82 -9.03 -4.18
CA THR A 206 5.58 -8.08 -4.99
C THR A 206 5.10 -8.01 -6.44
N LEU A 207 5.57 -7.01 -7.20
CA LEU A 207 5.18 -6.79 -8.58
C LEU A 207 5.96 -7.64 -9.59
N ASP A 208 7.14 -8.08 -9.20
CA ASP A 208 8.19 -8.62 -10.07
C ASP A 208 8.52 -10.08 -9.80
N ALA A 209 8.16 -10.61 -8.65
CA ALA A 209 8.47 -11.98 -8.28
C ALA A 209 7.21 -12.83 -8.00
N ASN A 210 7.25 -14.08 -8.44
CA ASN A 210 6.25 -15.11 -8.10
C ASN A 210 6.91 -16.19 -7.24
N CYS A 211 7.28 -15.81 -6.03
CA CYS A 211 7.95 -16.66 -5.05
C CYS A 211 7.43 -16.36 -3.66
N GLU A 212 7.76 -17.20 -2.70
CA GLU A 212 7.54 -16.85 -1.29
C GLU A 212 8.27 -15.55 -0.91
N ASP A 213 7.63 -14.76 -0.06
CA ASP A 213 8.02 -13.39 0.17
C ASP A 213 7.64 -12.95 1.59
N LYS A 214 8.59 -12.34 2.30
CA LYS A 214 8.32 -11.79 3.63
C LYS A 214 7.20 -10.74 3.62
N GLU A 215 7.07 -9.99 2.53
CA GLU A 215 6.04 -8.94 2.43
C GLU A 215 4.64 -9.55 2.31
N ALA A 216 4.51 -10.72 1.67
CA ALA A 216 3.26 -11.47 1.67
C ALA A 216 2.87 -11.94 3.08
N ALA A 217 3.84 -12.40 3.87
CA ALA A 217 3.61 -12.76 5.26
C ALA A 217 3.19 -11.54 6.11
N ILE A 218 3.86 -10.39 5.95
CA ILE A 218 3.48 -9.14 6.62
C ILE A 218 2.09 -8.66 6.19
N ALA A 219 1.74 -8.80 4.92
CA ALA A 219 0.42 -8.45 4.42
C ALA A 219 -0.67 -9.34 5.05
N ALA A 220 -0.42 -10.64 5.23
CA ALA A 220 -1.33 -11.55 5.91
C ALA A 220 -1.50 -11.20 7.40
N VAL A 221 -0.40 -10.84 8.10
CA VAL A 221 -0.45 -10.31 9.48
C VAL A 221 -1.33 -9.07 9.54
N THR A 222 -1.07 -8.09 8.67
CA THR A 222 -1.82 -6.83 8.62
C THR A 222 -3.30 -7.08 8.34
N SER A 223 -3.60 -7.95 7.38
CA SER A 223 -4.95 -8.34 6.98
C SER A 223 -5.77 -8.86 8.17
N THR A 224 -5.26 -9.86 8.86
CA THR A 224 -5.92 -10.49 10.02
C THR A 224 -5.99 -9.55 11.23
N TYR A 225 -4.93 -8.76 11.47
CA TYR A 225 -4.91 -7.74 12.52
C TYR A 225 -6.02 -6.69 12.35
N TYR A 226 -6.21 -6.17 11.15
CA TYR A 226 -7.24 -5.16 10.90
C TYR A 226 -8.66 -5.69 11.19
N LEU A 227 -8.95 -6.95 10.86
CA LEU A 227 -10.23 -7.55 11.23
C LEU A 227 -10.34 -7.82 12.73
N ALA A 228 -9.26 -8.27 13.38
CA ALA A 228 -9.25 -8.43 14.83
C ALA A 228 -9.56 -7.13 15.58
N MET A 229 -9.10 -6.00 15.06
CA MET A 229 -9.34 -4.67 15.66
C MET A 229 -10.79 -4.18 15.54
N VAL A 230 -11.55 -4.71 14.59
CA VAL A 230 -12.92 -4.24 14.30
C VAL A 230 -14.02 -5.26 14.61
N THR A 231 -13.65 -6.44 15.05
CA THR A 231 -14.55 -7.53 15.45
C THR A 231 -14.54 -7.74 16.96
N LYS A 232 -15.43 -8.59 17.46
CA LYS A 232 -15.58 -8.88 18.89
C LYS A 232 -15.78 -10.38 19.15
N GLY A 233 -15.62 -10.78 20.40
CA GLY A 233 -15.93 -12.13 20.86
C GLY A 233 -15.13 -13.22 20.10
N LYS A 234 -15.81 -14.29 19.70
CA LYS A 234 -15.21 -15.45 19.03
C LYS A 234 -14.55 -15.08 17.68
N GLU A 235 -15.19 -14.19 16.93
CA GLU A 235 -14.68 -13.73 15.64
C GLU A 235 -13.33 -13.00 15.82
N ARG A 236 -13.23 -12.11 16.79
CA ARG A 236 -11.96 -11.46 17.13
C ARG A 236 -10.89 -12.45 17.54
N ALA A 237 -11.25 -13.43 18.39
CA ALA A 237 -10.30 -14.45 18.83
C ALA A 237 -9.75 -15.26 17.66
N HIS A 238 -10.60 -15.61 16.69
CA HIS A 238 -10.22 -16.30 15.47
C HIS A 238 -9.21 -15.48 14.65
N TYR A 239 -9.50 -14.19 14.39
CA TYR A 239 -8.55 -13.34 13.65
C TYR A 239 -7.23 -13.09 14.39
N ILE A 240 -7.25 -13.03 15.72
CA ILE A 240 -6.02 -12.96 16.51
C ILE A 240 -5.19 -14.22 16.34
N ASP A 241 -5.81 -15.39 16.31
CA ASP A 241 -5.10 -16.65 16.11
C ASP A 241 -4.46 -16.75 14.72
N LEU A 242 -5.21 -16.40 13.68
CA LEU A 242 -4.67 -16.27 12.32
C LEU A 242 -3.52 -15.27 12.23
N CYS A 243 -3.65 -14.13 12.90
CA CYS A 243 -2.61 -13.11 12.97
C CYS A 243 -1.31 -13.66 13.59
N LYS A 244 -1.42 -14.45 14.69
CA LYS A 244 -0.27 -15.09 15.30
C LYS A 244 0.40 -16.09 14.37
N GLN A 245 -0.37 -16.95 13.70
CA GLN A 245 0.17 -17.92 12.74
C GLN A 245 0.95 -17.22 11.62
N ALA A 246 0.37 -16.20 10.99
CA ALA A 246 1.06 -15.41 9.97
C ALA A 246 2.30 -14.68 10.53
N ALA A 247 2.23 -14.17 11.78
CA ALA A 247 3.35 -13.49 12.42
C ALA A 247 4.53 -14.44 12.69
N TYR A 248 4.28 -15.67 13.11
CA TYR A 248 5.35 -16.67 13.28
C TYR A 248 6.08 -16.93 11.97
N PHE A 249 5.37 -17.04 10.86
CA PHE A 249 6.01 -17.19 9.56
C PHE A 249 6.78 -15.92 9.17
N ALA A 250 6.18 -14.74 9.32
CA ALA A 250 6.86 -13.48 9.02
C ALA A 250 8.15 -13.31 9.82
N MET A 251 8.17 -13.74 11.09
CA MET A 251 9.35 -13.66 11.95
C MET A 251 10.48 -14.58 11.49
N SER A 252 10.21 -15.66 10.74
CA SER A 252 11.25 -16.54 10.20
C SER A 252 12.17 -15.87 9.19
N TRP A 253 11.75 -14.73 8.61
CA TRP A 253 12.53 -13.92 7.69
C TRP A 253 13.51 -12.96 8.37
N TYR A 254 13.46 -12.81 9.68
CA TYR A 254 14.30 -11.88 10.43
C TYR A 254 15.41 -12.60 11.19
N TYR A 255 16.59 -12.04 11.16
CA TYR A 255 17.68 -12.52 12.00
C TYR A 255 17.34 -12.38 13.49
N THR A 256 17.42 -13.45 14.23
CA THR A 256 17.23 -13.46 15.69
C THR A 256 18.52 -13.25 16.46
N TRP A 257 19.66 -13.28 15.76
CA TRP A 257 21.02 -13.06 16.31
C TRP A 257 21.82 -12.14 15.39
N ASP A 258 22.93 -11.62 15.89
CA ASP A 258 23.89 -10.88 15.09
C ASP A 258 24.75 -11.86 14.28
N VAL A 259 24.71 -11.75 12.96
CA VAL A 259 25.59 -12.50 12.07
C VAL A 259 27.01 -11.94 12.20
N PRO A 260 28.04 -12.77 12.42
CA PRO A 260 29.41 -12.29 12.43
C PRO A 260 29.87 -11.96 11.01
N PHE A 261 30.22 -10.69 10.77
CA PHE A 261 30.82 -10.26 9.53
C PHE A 261 32.34 -10.21 9.67
N ALA A 262 33.06 -10.60 8.60
CA ALA A 262 34.51 -10.63 8.61
C ALA A 262 35.12 -9.23 8.69
N GLN A 263 36.20 -9.10 9.46
CA GLN A 263 37.03 -7.89 9.47
C GLN A 263 37.64 -7.67 8.08
N GLY A 264 37.73 -6.43 7.63
CA GLY A 264 38.12 -6.07 6.27
C GLY A 264 36.97 -6.09 5.25
N GLN A 265 35.75 -6.42 5.67
CA GLN A 265 34.54 -6.23 4.89
C GLN A 265 33.72 -5.09 5.48
N MET A 266 33.06 -4.33 4.61
CA MET A 266 32.34 -3.09 4.97
C MET A 266 31.43 -3.29 6.20
N LEU A 267 30.64 -4.35 6.25
CA LEU A 267 29.75 -4.59 7.40
C LEU A 267 30.48 -5.02 8.66
N GLY A 268 31.61 -5.74 8.52
CA GLY A 268 32.47 -6.12 9.64
C GLY A 268 33.20 -4.91 10.24
N ASP A 269 33.72 -4.04 9.39
CA ASP A 269 34.48 -2.86 9.81
C ASP A 269 33.62 -1.82 10.55
N VAL A 270 32.33 -1.71 10.19
CA VAL A 270 31.37 -0.86 10.92
C VAL A 270 30.66 -1.59 12.07
N ASN A 271 31.08 -2.84 12.40
CA ASN A 271 30.48 -3.67 13.44
C ASN A 271 28.94 -3.75 13.31
N PHE A 272 28.46 -4.01 12.10
CA PHE A 272 27.05 -4.03 11.79
C PHE A 272 26.31 -5.09 12.62
N LYS A 273 25.17 -4.73 13.17
CA LYS A 273 24.31 -5.60 13.94
C LYS A 273 23.12 -6.04 13.10
N SER A 274 23.03 -7.32 12.78
CA SER A 274 22.01 -7.85 11.89
C SER A 274 20.71 -8.27 12.59
N ARG A 275 20.69 -8.37 13.91
CA ARG A 275 19.48 -8.75 14.65
C ARG A 275 18.31 -7.86 14.33
N GLY A 276 17.19 -8.44 13.92
CA GLY A 276 15.97 -7.74 13.51
C GLY A 276 15.96 -7.27 12.05
N TRP A 277 17.03 -7.50 11.29
CA TRP A 277 17.07 -7.29 9.84
C TRP A 277 16.55 -8.53 9.09
N SER A 278 16.11 -8.32 7.85
CA SER A 278 15.58 -9.36 6.96
C SER A 278 16.26 -9.34 5.60
#